data_dfcf162e5f08d481be82041259a597e0
#
_entry.id   dfcf162e5f08d481be82041259a597e0
#
_cell.length_a   1.000
_cell.length_b   1.000
_cell.length_c   1.000
_cell.angle_alpha   90.00
_cell.angle_beta   90.00
_cell.angle_gamma   90.00
#
_symmetry.space_group_name_H-M   'P 1'
#
loop_
_entity.id
_entity.type
_entity.pdbx_description
1 polymer ?
#
loop_
_entity_poly.entity_id
_entity_poly.type
_entity_poly.pdbx_seq_one_letter_code
_entity_poly.pdbx_strand_id
1 'polypeptide(L)'
;MKSKIKSIDHEVIREILQKHDKRVIFEKTNVVPDESELREELEKVLGLGHVSQKSVLGLDIYQYSSYGEFEQMLIPFLFKTILNTTIDLCIDNHPFIFQNYSREQIEKNFISTGDGGFLIFDTPLHSLLFASNYAIVLRIYNAFHFFPRLRKIIGGISTRYAITYDKVYNYHDNFYGRAIINNARILSRDSLNRCLIDEHVHRWFTVNIDGMENLQVITIDDVSHIQDFSNYSTLPLATGSDKIFGRESSRREGIINSDILKIGKIKAKETDINIYNLHLQVSLSLVNNDDESQKKIVTVSLGNLNTTGI
;
A
#
# COMPACT_ATOMS: atom_id res chain seq x y z
N MET A 1 16.29 2.09 -16.74
CA MET A 1 17.30 2.34 -15.68
C MET A 1 16.55 2.90 -14.47
N LYS A 2 16.33 2.10 -13.42
CA LYS A 2 15.63 2.57 -12.21
C LYS A 2 16.62 3.35 -11.35
N SER A 3 16.38 4.65 -11.15
CA SER A 3 17.15 5.41 -10.17
C SER A 3 16.72 4.98 -8.78
N LYS A 4 17.54 4.19 -8.09
CA LYS A 4 17.40 4.07 -6.63
C LYS A 4 17.43 5.49 -6.07
N ILE A 5 16.47 5.82 -5.20
CA ILE A 5 16.51 7.09 -4.46
C ILE A 5 17.81 7.07 -3.67
N LYS A 6 18.66 8.06 -3.89
CA LYS A 6 19.85 8.24 -3.06
C LYS A 6 19.39 8.75 -1.69
N SER A 7 19.85 8.11 -0.62
CA SER A 7 19.62 8.61 0.73
C SER A 7 20.35 9.94 0.89
N ILE A 8 19.69 10.89 1.55
CA ILE A 8 20.30 12.15 1.95
C ILE A 8 21.25 11.85 3.11
N ASP A 9 22.51 12.21 2.97
CA ASP A 9 23.52 11.97 3.99
C ASP A 9 23.57 13.13 5.00
N HIS A 10 23.35 12.80 6.28
CA HIS A 10 23.36 13.75 7.37
C HIS A 10 24.72 14.41 7.57
N GLU A 11 25.81 13.65 7.46
CA GLU A 11 27.15 14.16 7.72
C GLU A 11 27.56 15.17 6.65
N VAL A 12 27.19 14.94 5.39
CA VAL A 12 27.46 15.91 4.31
C VAL A 12 26.75 17.24 4.56
N ILE A 13 25.47 17.19 4.97
CA ILE A 13 24.74 18.43 5.32
C ILE A 13 25.41 19.11 6.51
N ARG A 14 25.79 18.37 7.52
CA ARG A 14 26.46 18.87 8.72
C ARG A 14 27.79 19.53 8.41
N GLU A 15 28.60 18.94 7.54
CA GLU A 15 29.88 19.52 7.11
C GLU A 15 29.67 20.85 6.38
N ILE A 16 28.69 20.92 5.48
CA ILE A 16 28.35 22.16 4.78
C ILE A 16 27.93 23.25 5.76
N LEU A 17 27.01 22.94 6.69
CA LEU A 17 26.56 23.89 7.70
C LEU A 17 27.71 24.38 8.58
N GLN A 18 28.59 23.48 9.06
CA GLN A 18 29.75 23.84 9.89
C GLN A 18 30.75 24.72 9.13
N LYS A 19 30.92 24.50 7.84
CA LYS A 19 31.78 25.35 6.98
C LYS A 19 31.25 26.78 6.90
N HIS A 20 29.91 26.93 6.77
CA HIS A 20 29.27 28.24 6.69
C HIS A 20 29.20 28.91 8.08
N ASP A 21 28.90 28.19 9.13
CA ASP A 21 28.84 28.71 10.52
C ASP A 21 30.20 29.25 11.00
N LYS A 22 31.30 28.64 10.60
CA LYS A 22 32.65 29.12 10.93
C LYS A 22 32.99 30.50 10.30
N ARG A 23 32.26 30.92 9.28
CA ARG A 23 32.42 32.24 8.63
C ARG A 23 31.61 33.33 9.28
N VAL A 24 30.64 32.97 10.12
CA VAL A 24 29.84 33.95 10.86
C VAL A 24 30.64 34.38 12.09
N ILE A 25 31.44 35.44 11.94
CA ILE A 25 31.98 36.17 13.08
C ILE A 25 30.77 36.83 13.76
N PHE A 26 30.53 36.52 15.04
CA PHE A 26 29.50 37.15 15.84
C PHE A 26 29.81 38.63 15.98
N GLU A 27 29.54 39.41 14.96
CA GLU A 27 29.42 40.86 15.11
C GLU A 27 28.07 41.13 15.78
N LYS A 28 28.08 41.98 16.81
CA LYS A 28 26.91 42.43 17.59
C LYS A 28 25.89 43.21 16.74
N THR A 29 25.79 42.96 15.48
CA THR A 29 24.86 43.58 14.55
C THR A 29 23.77 42.60 14.22
N ASN A 30 22.51 43.04 14.31
CA ASN A 30 21.32 42.27 13.92
C ASN A 30 21.27 42.07 12.37
N VAL A 31 22.38 41.68 11.78
CA VAL A 31 22.44 41.36 10.36
C VAL A 31 22.02 39.92 10.18
N VAL A 32 20.93 39.71 9.44
CA VAL A 32 20.52 38.38 9.00
C VAL A 32 21.59 37.90 8.01
N PRO A 33 22.23 36.72 8.26
CA PRO A 33 23.21 36.18 7.32
C PRO A 33 22.59 36.00 5.92
N ASP A 34 23.35 36.29 4.88
CA ASP A 34 22.96 35.95 3.51
C ASP A 34 23.10 34.43 3.33
N GLU A 35 21.97 33.76 3.04
CA GLU A 35 21.88 32.31 2.88
C GLU A 35 22.12 31.83 1.44
N SER A 36 22.35 32.73 0.49
CA SER A 36 22.38 32.36 -0.92
C SER A 36 23.49 31.38 -1.27
N GLU A 37 24.71 31.55 -0.76
CA GLU A 37 25.81 30.60 -0.98
C GLU A 37 25.57 29.25 -0.32
N LEU A 38 25.05 29.25 0.91
CA LEU A 38 24.70 28.06 1.64
C LEU A 38 23.61 27.27 0.89
N ARG A 39 22.59 27.97 0.42
CA ARG A 39 21.50 27.38 -0.33
C ARG A 39 21.98 26.73 -1.62
N GLU A 40 22.83 27.40 -2.39
CA GLU A 40 23.41 26.85 -3.62
C GLU A 40 24.25 25.61 -3.36
N GLU A 41 25.04 25.58 -2.29
CA GLU A 41 25.85 24.42 -1.91
C GLU A 41 24.97 23.23 -1.48
N LEU A 42 23.92 23.48 -0.68
CA LEU A 42 22.94 22.47 -0.29
C LEU A 42 22.14 21.95 -1.50
N GLU A 43 21.71 22.80 -2.42
CA GLU A 43 20.98 22.39 -3.62
C GLU A 43 21.82 21.49 -4.54
N LYS A 44 23.14 21.68 -4.60
CA LYS A 44 24.05 20.79 -5.35
C LYS A 44 24.08 19.38 -4.75
N VAL A 45 24.03 19.27 -3.42
CA VAL A 45 24.07 17.99 -2.71
C VAL A 45 22.69 17.34 -2.64
N LEU A 46 21.65 18.13 -2.39
CA LEU A 46 20.25 17.69 -2.25
C LEU A 46 19.46 17.66 -3.56
N GLY A 47 20.13 17.75 -4.70
CA GLY A 47 19.52 17.89 -6.02
C GLY A 47 18.56 16.76 -6.39
N LEU A 48 17.99 16.83 -7.59
CA LEU A 48 16.90 15.98 -8.11
C LEU A 48 17.15 14.46 -8.02
N GLY A 49 18.40 14.02 -7.84
CA GLY A 49 18.74 12.59 -7.64
C GLY A 49 18.25 11.99 -6.33
N HIS A 50 17.86 12.80 -5.35
CA HIS A 50 17.36 12.37 -4.05
C HIS A 50 15.84 12.32 -3.97
N VAL A 51 15.15 12.81 -4.98
CA VAL A 51 13.69 12.85 -5.04
C VAL A 51 13.20 11.97 -6.18
N SER A 52 12.29 11.08 -5.93
CA SER A 52 11.64 10.30 -6.99
C SER A 52 10.13 10.23 -6.78
N GLN A 53 9.43 10.02 -7.88
CA GLN A 53 8.00 9.76 -7.84
C GLN A 53 7.78 8.31 -7.43
N LYS A 54 7.03 8.08 -6.35
CA LYS A 54 6.75 6.75 -5.79
C LYS A 54 5.28 6.62 -5.43
N SER A 55 4.82 5.39 -5.42
CA SER A 55 3.50 5.06 -4.87
C SER A 55 3.63 4.73 -3.39
N VAL A 56 2.72 5.29 -2.61
CA VAL A 56 2.60 5.02 -1.18
C VAL A 56 1.27 4.31 -0.95
N LEU A 57 1.33 3.10 -0.41
CA LEU A 57 0.18 2.38 0.09
C LEU A 57 0.09 2.58 1.60
N GLY A 58 -0.95 3.26 2.04
CA GLY A 58 -1.31 3.36 3.45
C GLY A 58 -2.26 2.24 3.83
N LEU A 59 -1.95 1.58 4.93
CA LEU A 59 -2.76 0.54 5.56
C LEU A 59 -3.03 0.98 7.00
N ASP A 60 -4.30 0.94 7.41
CA ASP A 60 -4.69 1.37 8.76
C ASP A 60 -5.83 0.49 9.27
N ILE A 61 -5.69 -0.05 10.47
CA ILE A 61 -6.73 -0.88 11.09
C ILE A 61 -7.92 -0.01 11.47
N TYR A 62 -9.05 -0.25 10.83
CA TYR A 62 -10.27 0.50 11.06
C TYR A 62 -10.74 0.37 12.50
N GLN A 63 -10.97 1.53 13.16
CA GLN A 63 -11.43 1.63 14.54
C GLN A 63 -10.52 0.90 15.56
N TYR A 64 -9.19 0.93 15.36
CA TYR A 64 -8.24 0.31 16.27
C TYR A 64 -8.45 0.72 17.73
N SER A 65 -8.74 1.98 18.00
CA SER A 65 -8.99 2.51 19.36
C SER A 65 -10.25 1.96 20.03
N SER A 66 -11.14 1.28 19.30
CA SER A 66 -12.36 0.68 19.87
C SER A 66 -12.14 -0.74 20.42
N TYR A 67 -10.98 -1.35 20.14
CA TYR A 67 -10.63 -2.65 20.70
C TYR A 67 -10.22 -2.52 22.18
N GLY A 68 -10.42 -3.58 22.97
CA GLY A 68 -9.90 -3.65 24.34
C GLY A 68 -8.37 -3.63 24.39
N GLU A 69 -7.79 -3.27 25.53
CA GLU A 69 -6.33 -3.16 25.68
C GLU A 69 -5.58 -4.44 25.32
N PHE A 70 -6.16 -5.60 25.67
CA PHE A 70 -5.55 -6.90 25.39
C PHE A 70 -5.54 -7.19 23.88
N GLU A 71 -6.64 -6.93 23.19
CA GLU A 71 -6.73 -7.06 21.74
C GLU A 71 -5.79 -6.08 21.03
N GLN A 72 -5.70 -4.84 21.51
CA GLN A 72 -4.77 -3.84 20.99
C GLN A 72 -3.31 -4.30 21.05
N MET A 73 -2.90 -5.03 22.08
CA MET A 73 -1.55 -5.61 22.16
C MET A 73 -1.31 -6.75 21.13
N LEU A 74 -2.36 -7.45 20.74
CA LEU A 74 -2.26 -8.57 19.78
C LEU A 74 -2.39 -8.13 18.32
N ILE A 75 -3.08 -7.04 18.04
CA ILE A 75 -3.31 -6.55 16.67
C ILE A 75 -2.00 -6.24 15.92
N PRO A 76 -0.95 -5.63 16.50
CA PRO A 76 0.31 -5.42 15.80
C PRO A 76 1.00 -6.73 15.36
N PHE A 77 0.91 -7.79 16.17
CA PHE A 77 1.39 -9.12 15.78
C PHE A 77 0.59 -9.66 14.59
N LEU A 78 -0.73 -9.58 14.64
CA LEU A 78 -1.61 -10.02 13.56
C LEU A 78 -1.35 -9.22 12.28
N PHE A 79 -1.28 -7.89 12.38
CA PHE A 79 -0.98 -7.00 11.26
C PHE A 79 0.34 -7.38 10.59
N LYS A 80 1.42 -7.53 11.38
CA LYS A 80 2.73 -7.93 10.85
C LYS A 80 2.69 -9.30 10.19
N THR A 81 1.93 -10.23 10.74
CA THR A 81 1.79 -11.58 10.18
C THR A 81 1.06 -11.54 8.83
N ILE A 82 -0.05 -10.81 8.73
CA ILE A 82 -0.77 -10.62 7.47
C ILE A 82 0.13 -9.90 6.45
N LEU A 83 0.86 -8.86 6.87
CA LEU A 83 1.80 -8.13 6.03
C LEU A 83 2.87 -9.05 5.45
N ASN A 84 3.52 -9.86 6.29
CA ASN A 84 4.58 -10.78 5.88
C ASN A 84 4.05 -11.84 4.90
N THR A 85 2.91 -12.44 5.20
CA THR A 85 2.24 -13.39 4.28
C THR A 85 1.92 -12.74 2.94
N THR A 86 1.48 -11.48 2.96
CA THR A 86 1.20 -10.72 1.74
C THR A 86 2.46 -10.44 0.94
N ILE A 87 3.59 -10.14 1.60
CA ILE A 87 4.89 -9.94 0.93
C ILE A 87 5.28 -11.21 0.17
N ASP A 88 5.21 -12.37 0.83
CA ASP A 88 5.55 -13.66 0.23
C ASP A 88 4.65 -13.94 -0.98
N LEU A 89 3.33 -13.79 -0.83
CA LEU A 89 2.38 -13.96 -1.93
C LEU A 89 2.69 -13.03 -3.13
N CYS A 90 3.02 -11.78 -2.88
CA CYS A 90 3.32 -10.84 -3.96
C CYS A 90 4.59 -11.23 -4.73
N ILE A 91 5.63 -11.70 -4.03
CA ILE A 91 6.89 -12.10 -4.66
C ILE A 91 6.71 -13.40 -5.43
N ASP A 92 6.04 -14.38 -4.85
CA ASP A 92 5.92 -15.73 -5.42
C ASP A 92 4.94 -15.73 -6.60
N ASN A 93 3.81 -15.04 -6.49
CA ASN A 93 2.74 -15.07 -7.49
C ASN A 93 2.86 -14.01 -8.58
N HIS A 94 3.59 -12.92 -8.29
CA HIS A 94 3.81 -11.85 -9.25
C HIS A 94 5.30 -11.58 -9.50
N PRO A 95 6.13 -12.62 -9.77
CA PRO A 95 7.58 -12.47 -9.87
C PRO A 95 7.98 -11.47 -10.96
N PHE A 96 7.19 -11.33 -12.02
CA PHE A 96 7.46 -10.36 -13.08
C PHE A 96 7.22 -8.92 -12.62
N ILE A 97 6.14 -8.68 -11.86
CA ILE A 97 5.81 -7.35 -11.36
C ILE A 97 6.77 -6.95 -10.25
N PHE A 98 7.00 -7.86 -9.29
CA PHE A 98 7.86 -7.63 -8.13
C PHE A 98 9.34 -8.01 -8.36
N GLN A 99 9.78 -8.26 -9.62
CA GLN A 99 11.14 -8.70 -9.98
C GLN A 99 12.28 -7.82 -9.42
N ASN A 100 12.00 -6.59 -9.04
CA ASN A 100 12.98 -5.66 -8.49
C ASN A 100 12.88 -5.50 -6.97
N TYR A 101 12.08 -6.34 -6.33
CA TYR A 101 11.91 -6.35 -4.88
C TYR A 101 12.35 -7.69 -4.32
N SER A 102 13.13 -7.64 -3.24
CA SER A 102 13.26 -8.77 -2.33
C SER A 102 12.33 -8.56 -1.13
N ARG A 103 12.11 -9.63 -0.35
CA ARG A 103 11.38 -9.54 0.92
C ARG A 103 11.92 -8.42 1.81
N GLU A 104 13.24 -8.40 2.01
CA GLU A 104 13.93 -7.42 2.87
C GLU A 104 13.77 -5.99 2.35
N GLN A 105 13.70 -5.82 1.03
CA GLN A 105 13.48 -4.49 0.44
C GLN A 105 12.05 -3.99 0.69
N ILE A 106 11.04 -4.86 0.59
CA ILE A 106 9.66 -4.47 0.91
C ILE A 106 9.53 -4.17 2.40
N GLU A 107 10.15 -5.00 3.26
CA GLU A 107 10.15 -4.75 4.71
C GLU A 107 10.83 -3.43 5.08
N LYS A 108 11.95 -3.07 4.43
CA LYS A 108 12.63 -1.77 4.61
C LYS A 108 11.82 -0.58 4.09
N ASN A 109 10.98 -0.82 3.10
CA ASN A 109 10.10 0.20 2.54
C ASN A 109 8.82 0.42 3.37
N PHE A 110 8.69 -0.25 4.51
CA PHE A 110 7.56 -0.13 5.40
C PHE A 110 7.85 0.83 6.56
N ILE A 111 6.99 1.84 6.72
CA ILE A 111 6.99 2.79 7.82
C ILE A 111 5.82 2.45 8.73
N SER A 112 6.09 1.95 9.93
CA SER A 112 5.03 1.60 10.91
C SER A 112 4.46 2.85 11.57
N THR A 113 3.15 2.86 11.78
CA THR A 113 2.42 3.88 12.56
C THR A 113 1.82 3.31 13.85
N GLY A 114 2.08 2.04 14.13
CA GLY A 114 1.55 1.34 15.31
C GLY A 114 0.41 0.39 14.93
N ASP A 115 -0.73 0.91 14.54
CA ASP A 115 -1.92 0.19 14.10
C ASP A 115 -2.01 0.00 12.58
N GLY A 116 -0.95 0.37 11.87
CA GLY A 116 -0.85 0.27 10.42
C GLY A 116 0.50 0.75 9.93
N GLY A 117 0.53 1.36 8.74
CA GLY A 117 1.75 1.94 8.19
C GLY A 117 1.66 2.29 6.72
N PHE A 118 2.80 2.71 6.20
CA PHE A 118 2.98 3.09 4.80
C PHE A 118 3.99 2.18 4.13
N LEU A 119 3.63 1.63 2.98
CA LEU A 119 4.53 0.89 2.09
C LEU A 119 4.88 1.74 0.88
N ILE A 120 6.15 1.80 0.56
CA ILE A 120 6.66 2.62 -0.56
C ILE A 120 7.00 1.70 -1.73
N PHE A 121 6.36 1.94 -2.87
CA PHE A 121 6.56 1.20 -4.11
C PHE A 121 6.91 2.11 -5.29
N ASP A 122 7.42 1.51 -6.37
CA ASP A 122 7.78 2.25 -7.59
C ASP A 122 6.56 2.80 -8.33
N THR A 123 5.45 2.04 -8.37
CA THR A 123 4.26 2.41 -9.15
C THR A 123 2.96 2.09 -8.42
N PRO A 124 1.84 2.75 -8.79
CA PRO A 124 0.52 2.43 -8.27
C PRO A 124 0.07 0.98 -8.46
N LEU A 125 0.56 0.30 -9.51
CA LEU A 125 0.26 -1.10 -9.74
C LEU A 125 0.77 -2.00 -8.62
N HIS A 126 2.02 -1.81 -8.16
CA HIS A 126 2.56 -2.56 -7.02
C HIS A 126 1.70 -2.36 -5.77
N SER A 127 1.30 -1.11 -5.51
CA SER A 127 0.44 -0.77 -4.36
C SER A 127 -0.93 -1.43 -4.46
N LEU A 128 -1.53 -1.45 -5.64
CA LEU A 128 -2.84 -2.08 -5.87
C LEU A 128 -2.77 -3.60 -5.69
N LEU A 129 -1.78 -4.26 -6.31
CA LEU A 129 -1.58 -5.70 -6.18
C LEU A 129 -1.31 -6.10 -4.73
N PHE A 130 -0.46 -5.34 -4.04
CA PHE A 130 -0.20 -5.58 -2.63
C PHE A 130 -1.46 -5.42 -1.78
N ALA A 131 -2.24 -4.35 -1.98
CA ALA A 131 -3.49 -4.10 -1.26
C ALA A 131 -4.53 -5.21 -1.52
N SER A 132 -4.62 -5.71 -2.76
CA SER A 132 -5.53 -6.80 -3.13
C SER A 132 -5.14 -8.11 -2.43
N ASN A 133 -3.86 -8.47 -2.46
CA ASN A 133 -3.34 -9.65 -1.76
C ASN A 133 -3.52 -9.54 -0.24
N TYR A 134 -3.27 -8.36 0.34
CA TYR A 134 -3.50 -8.10 1.75
C TYR A 134 -4.98 -8.27 2.12
N ALA A 135 -5.90 -7.77 1.30
CA ALA A 135 -7.33 -7.92 1.53
C ALA A 135 -7.77 -9.39 1.47
N ILE A 136 -7.15 -10.22 0.61
CA ILE A 136 -7.41 -11.66 0.54
C ILE A 136 -6.93 -12.36 1.82
N VAL A 137 -5.69 -12.14 2.26
CA VAL A 137 -5.16 -12.72 3.50
C VAL A 137 -6.00 -12.31 4.70
N LEU A 138 -6.38 -11.03 4.76
CA LEU A 138 -7.29 -10.52 5.78
C LEU A 138 -8.66 -11.21 5.76
N ARG A 139 -9.21 -11.47 4.57
CA ARG A 139 -10.48 -12.20 4.43
C ARG A 139 -10.37 -13.64 4.92
N ILE A 140 -9.24 -14.30 4.64
CA ILE A 140 -8.93 -15.66 5.11
C ILE A 140 -8.88 -15.69 6.64
N TYR A 141 -8.23 -14.71 7.27
CA TYR A 141 -8.23 -14.53 8.72
C TYR A 141 -9.67 -14.33 9.25
N ASN A 142 -10.41 -13.40 8.68
CA ASN A 142 -11.79 -13.11 9.11
C ASN A 142 -12.73 -14.30 8.94
N ALA A 143 -12.45 -15.19 8.01
CA ALA A 143 -13.21 -16.44 7.78
C ALA A 143 -12.77 -17.63 8.67
N PHE A 144 -11.90 -17.41 9.67
CA PHE A 144 -11.37 -18.43 10.58
C PHE A 144 -10.45 -19.48 9.95
N HIS A 145 -9.87 -19.21 8.77
CA HIS A 145 -8.94 -20.13 8.11
C HIS A 145 -7.46 -19.76 8.37
N PHE A 146 -7.20 -18.61 8.93
CA PHE A 146 -5.87 -18.17 9.33
C PHE A 146 -5.89 -17.76 10.79
N PHE A 147 -5.13 -18.45 11.65
CA PHE A 147 -5.13 -18.28 13.11
C PHE A 147 -6.56 -18.29 13.74
N PRO A 148 -7.35 -19.35 13.62
CA PRO A 148 -8.76 -19.38 14.04
C PRO A 148 -8.94 -19.10 15.55
N ARG A 149 -7.98 -19.48 16.39
CA ARG A 149 -8.02 -19.18 17.83
C ARG A 149 -7.79 -17.70 18.11
N LEU A 150 -6.83 -17.09 17.42
CA LEU A 150 -6.56 -15.65 17.53
C LEU A 150 -7.76 -14.84 17.02
N ARG A 151 -8.40 -15.31 15.95
CA ARG A 151 -9.63 -14.71 15.40
C ARG A 151 -10.79 -14.73 16.42
N LYS A 152 -10.87 -15.75 17.28
CA LYS A 152 -11.87 -15.79 18.38
C LYS A 152 -11.58 -14.77 19.47
N ILE A 153 -10.31 -14.46 19.71
CA ILE A 153 -9.88 -13.49 20.73
C ILE A 153 -10.07 -12.07 20.23
N ILE A 154 -9.41 -11.70 19.13
CA ILE A 154 -9.40 -10.34 18.62
C ILE A 154 -10.73 -9.95 17.96
N GLY A 155 -11.47 -10.92 17.43
CA GLY A 155 -12.60 -10.63 16.56
C GLY A 155 -12.17 -10.39 15.11
N GLY A 156 -13.12 -9.95 14.25
CA GLY A 156 -12.84 -9.55 12.88
C GLY A 156 -12.17 -8.18 12.84
N ILE A 157 -11.23 -8.02 11.94
CA ILE A 157 -10.63 -6.72 11.68
C ILE A 157 -10.92 -6.25 10.25
N SER A 158 -10.97 -4.96 10.07
CA SER A 158 -11.06 -4.29 8.77
C SER A 158 -9.90 -3.32 8.61
N THR A 159 -9.51 -3.06 7.38
CA THR A 159 -8.43 -2.14 7.06
C THR A 159 -8.94 -1.05 6.12
N ARG A 160 -8.52 0.18 6.36
CA ARG A 160 -8.62 1.30 5.41
C ARG A 160 -7.39 1.30 4.54
N TYR A 161 -7.58 1.66 3.29
CA TYR A 161 -6.49 1.71 2.31
C TYR A 161 -6.43 3.10 1.70
N ALA A 162 -5.23 3.62 1.53
CA ALA A 162 -5.01 4.81 0.72
C ALA A 162 -3.83 4.57 -0.23
N ILE A 163 -3.97 4.96 -1.50
CA ILE A 163 -2.87 4.91 -2.47
C ILE A 163 -2.65 6.30 -3.02
N THR A 164 -1.42 6.78 -2.92
CA THR A 164 -0.99 8.10 -3.44
C THR A 164 0.24 7.94 -4.32
N TYR A 165 0.43 8.86 -5.28
CA TYR A 165 1.56 8.79 -6.20
C TYR A 165 2.17 10.18 -6.42
N ASP A 166 3.26 10.49 -5.71
CA ASP A 166 3.94 11.79 -5.76
C ASP A 166 5.40 11.66 -5.32
N LYS A 167 6.06 12.78 -5.11
CA LYS A 167 7.45 12.88 -4.70
C LYS A 167 7.71 12.29 -3.31
N VAL A 168 8.74 11.44 -3.25
CA VAL A 168 9.28 10.83 -2.03
C VAL A 168 10.79 10.98 -2.05
N TYR A 169 11.38 11.20 -0.91
CA TYR A 169 12.83 11.19 -0.70
C TYR A 169 13.19 10.34 0.53
N ASN A 170 14.41 9.84 0.54
CA ASN A 170 14.92 9.01 1.63
C ASN A 170 15.94 9.79 2.45
N TYR A 171 15.82 9.72 3.77
CA TYR A 171 16.77 10.28 4.74
C TYR A 171 16.93 9.31 5.91
N HIS A 172 18.15 8.88 6.20
CA HIS A 172 18.46 7.92 7.28
C HIS A 172 17.54 6.69 7.27
N ASP A 173 17.48 5.98 6.16
CA ASP A 173 16.65 4.77 5.98
C ASP A 173 15.15 4.98 6.22
N ASN A 174 14.68 6.23 6.30
CA ASN A 174 13.26 6.55 6.39
C ASN A 174 12.81 7.38 5.17
N PHE A 175 11.52 7.33 4.89
CA PHE A 175 10.94 8.00 3.74
C PHE A 175 10.13 9.23 4.17
N TYR A 176 10.22 10.28 3.37
CA TYR A 176 9.53 11.54 3.54
C TYR A 176 8.99 12.02 2.20
N GLY A 177 8.04 12.93 2.22
CA GLY A 177 7.60 13.58 1.00
C GLY A 177 6.10 13.73 0.88
N ARG A 178 5.70 14.37 -0.21
CA ARG A 178 4.31 14.76 -0.44
C ARG A 178 3.38 13.55 -0.54
N ALA A 179 3.83 12.46 -1.15
CA ALA A 179 3.02 11.25 -1.27
C ALA A 179 2.61 10.70 0.11
N ILE A 180 3.54 10.63 1.08
CA ILE A 180 3.25 10.13 2.44
C ILE A 180 2.33 11.10 3.19
N ILE A 181 2.58 12.41 3.10
CA ILE A 181 1.75 13.43 3.75
C ILE A 181 0.31 13.37 3.22
N ASN A 182 0.13 13.26 1.91
CA ASN A 182 -1.19 13.16 1.31
C ASN A 182 -1.90 11.86 1.68
N ASN A 183 -1.16 10.74 1.72
CA ASN A 183 -1.69 9.45 2.14
C ASN A 183 -2.22 9.50 3.58
N ALA A 184 -1.44 10.02 4.52
CA ALA A 184 -1.85 10.21 5.91
C ALA A 184 -3.10 11.10 6.03
N ARG A 185 -3.19 12.17 5.23
CA ARG A 185 -4.38 13.04 5.20
C ARG A 185 -5.63 12.32 4.69
N ILE A 186 -5.48 11.48 3.67
CA ILE A 186 -6.59 10.69 3.13
C ILE A 186 -7.07 9.70 4.18
N LEU A 187 -6.18 8.91 4.78
CA LEU A 187 -6.53 7.96 5.84
C LEU A 187 -7.20 8.64 7.04
N SER A 188 -6.70 9.80 7.47
CA SER A 188 -7.27 10.52 8.62
C SER A 188 -8.67 11.09 8.36
N ARG A 189 -9.04 11.32 7.11
CA ARG A 189 -10.35 11.84 6.72
C ARG A 189 -11.38 10.75 6.42
N ASP A 190 -10.92 9.56 6.06
CA ASP A 190 -11.83 8.46 5.77
C ASP A 190 -12.43 7.90 7.06
N SER A 191 -13.73 8.03 7.20
CA SER A 191 -14.50 7.44 8.31
C SER A 191 -15.00 6.03 8.02
N LEU A 192 -14.67 5.48 6.86
CA LEU A 192 -15.14 4.18 6.37
C LEU A 192 -13.93 3.32 5.99
N ASN A 193 -14.12 2.01 5.91
CA ASN A 193 -13.10 1.06 5.48
C ASN A 193 -13.01 0.99 3.94
N ARG A 194 -12.65 2.11 3.30
CA ARG A 194 -12.55 2.25 1.84
C ARG A 194 -11.13 2.08 1.35
N CYS A 195 -10.97 1.95 0.03
CA CYS A 195 -9.71 2.13 -0.65
C CYS A 195 -9.75 3.45 -1.42
N LEU A 196 -9.06 4.45 -0.90
CA LEU A 196 -9.05 5.79 -1.47
C LEU A 196 -7.76 6.03 -2.25
N ILE A 197 -7.90 6.68 -3.40
CA ILE A 197 -6.76 7.03 -4.26
C ILE A 197 -6.77 8.52 -4.58
N ASP A 198 -5.58 9.09 -4.77
CA ASP A 198 -5.45 10.46 -5.22
C ASP A 198 -5.55 10.59 -6.75
N GLU A 199 -5.59 11.84 -7.23
CA GLU A 199 -5.69 12.15 -8.66
C GLU A 199 -4.50 11.61 -9.48
N HIS A 200 -3.30 11.57 -8.90
CA HIS A 200 -2.12 11.07 -9.61
C HIS A 200 -2.21 9.56 -9.84
N VAL A 201 -2.70 8.81 -8.86
CA VAL A 201 -2.98 7.38 -9.00
C VAL A 201 -4.10 7.14 -10.01
N HIS A 202 -5.20 7.90 -9.93
CA HIS A 202 -6.29 7.81 -10.92
C HIS A 202 -5.78 8.04 -12.33
N ARG A 203 -5.02 9.12 -12.56
CA ARG A 203 -4.42 9.42 -13.86
C ARG A 203 -3.47 8.31 -14.33
N TRP A 204 -2.67 7.78 -13.40
CA TRP A 204 -1.74 6.70 -13.72
C TRP A 204 -2.48 5.46 -14.25
N PHE A 205 -3.55 5.04 -13.58
CA PHE A 205 -4.38 3.92 -14.05
C PHE A 205 -5.05 4.22 -15.38
N THR A 206 -5.62 5.41 -15.56
CA THR A 206 -6.28 5.80 -16.81
C THR A 206 -5.34 5.73 -18.02
N VAL A 207 -4.07 6.11 -17.82
CA VAL A 207 -3.07 6.10 -18.91
C VAL A 207 -2.52 4.70 -19.19
N ASN A 208 -2.44 3.83 -18.17
CA ASN A 208 -1.76 2.54 -18.28
C ASN A 208 -2.71 1.33 -18.35
N ILE A 209 -4.03 1.54 -18.31
CA ILE A 209 -5.02 0.46 -18.18
C ILE A 209 -4.96 -0.53 -19.33
N ASP A 210 -4.73 -0.08 -20.56
CA ASP A 210 -4.67 -0.92 -21.75
C ASP A 210 -3.54 -1.96 -21.70
N GLY A 211 -2.46 -1.68 -20.96
CA GLY A 211 -1.35 -2.63 -20.73
C GLY A 211 -1.58 -3.62 -19.60
N MET A 212 -2.62 -3.41 -18.79
CA MET A 212 -2.88 -4.18 -17.58
C MET A 212 -3.97 -5.24 -17.74
N GLU A 213 -4.62 -5.34 -18.87
CA GLU A 213 -5.73 -6.27 -19.15
C GLU A 213 -5.38 -7.74 -18.94
N ASN A 214 -4.09 -8.08 -18.97
CA ASN A 214 -3.57 -9.44 -18.82
C ASN A 214 -2.91 -9.73 -17.47
N LEU A 215 -3.02 -8.83 -16.48
CA LEU A 215 -2.44 -9.05 -15.17
C LEU A 215 -3.26 -10.06 -14.36
N GLN A 216 -2.58 -11.09 -13.92
CA GLN A 216 -3.07 -11.99 -12.87
C GLN A 216 -2.96 -11.33 -11.52
N VAL A 217 -3.96 -11.48 -10.67
CA VAL A 217 -3.93 -10.97 -9.30
C VAL A 217 -3.38 -12.01 -8.35
N ILE A 218 -3.95 -13.17 -8.34
CA ILE A 218 -3.56 -14.37 -7.57
C ILE A 218 -4.17 -15.56 -8.30
N THR A 219 -3.43 -16.65 -8.39
CA THR A 219 -4.03 -17.93 -8.69
C THR A 219 -4.62 -18.53 -7.41
N ILE A 220 -5.65 -19.29 -7.56
CA ILE A 220 -6.30 -19.96 -6.44
C ILE A 220 -5.38 -21.00 -5.80
N ASP A 221 -4.46 -21.59 -6.57
CA ASP A 221 -3.42 -22.49 -6.03
C ASP A 221 -2.58 -21.79 -4.96
N ASP A 222 -2.37 -20.49 -5.09
CA ASP A 222 -1.61 -19.71 -4.13
C ASP A 222 -2.33 -19.50 -2.80
N VAL A 223 -3.67 -19.46 -2.83
CA VAL A 223 -4.50 -19.39 -1.62
C VAL A 223 -4.47 -20.73 -0.88
N SER A 224 -4.33 -21.85 -1.60
CA SER A 224 -4.25 -23.19 -0.98
C SER A 224 -2.97 -23.40 -0.17
N HIS A 225 -1.91 -22.65 -0.43
CA HIS A 225 -0.65 -22.68 0.34
C HIS A 225 -0.72 -21.89 1.66
N ILE A 226 -1.76 -21.08 1.87
CA ILE A 226 -1.99 -20.42 3.16
C ILE A 226 -2.51 -21.47 4.15
N GLN A 227 -1.92 -21.54 5.34
CA GLN A 227 -2.29 -22.49 6.40
C GLN A 227 -3.82 -22.64 6.55
N ASP A 228 -4.28 -23.89 6.70
CA ASP A 228 -5.67 -24.31 6.85
C ASP A 228 -6.55 -24.32 5.58
N PHE A 229 -6.05 -23.95 4.41
CA PHE A 229 -6.73 -24.20 3.13
C PHE A 229 -6.30 -25.50 2.45
N SER A 230 -5.42 -26.29 3.10
CA SER A 230 -4.91 -27.55 2.56
C SER A 230 -5.98 -28.60 2.21
N ASN A 231 -7.17 -28.49 2.77
CA ASN A 231 -8.30 -29.36 2.50
C ASN A 231 -9.19 -28.89 1.32
N TYR A 232 -8.87 -27.75 0.71
CA TYR A 232 -9.60 -27.21 -0.43
C TYR A 232 -8.63 -27.08 -1.59
N SER A 233 -8.91 -27.79 -2.68
CA SER A 233 -8.27 -27.50 -3.96
C SER A 233 -9.09 -26.46 -4.70
N THR A 234 -8.43 -25.79 -5.56
CA THR A 234 -9.05 -24.90 -6.50
C THR A 234 -9.58 -25.72 -7.67
N LEU A 235 -10.76 -25.41 -8.16
CA LEU A 235 -11.15 -25.89 -9.47
C LEU A 235 -10.08 -25.43 -10.45
N PRO A 236 -9.53 -26.36 -11.28
CA PRO A 236 -8.71 -25.90 -12.38
C PRO A 236 -9.60 -24.96 -13.18
N LEU A 237 -9.30 -23.69 -13.09
CA LEU A 237 -9.90 -22.70 -13.97
C LEU A 237 -9.55 -23.16 -15.37
N ALA A 238 -10.56 -23.57 -16.12
CA ALA A 238 -10.37 -23.96 -17.49
C ALA A 238 -9.67 -22.79 -18.18
N THR A 239 -8.35 -22.90 -18.33
CA THR A 239 -7.52 -22.01 -19.12
C THR A 239 -7.66 -20.51 -18.81
N GLY A 240 -7.22 -20.05 -17.68
CA GLY A 240 -7.14 -18.59 -17.60
C GLY A 240 -7.00 -18.12 -16.20
N SER A 241 -5.88 -17.73 -15.97
CA SER A 241 -5.50 -16.73 -15.01
C SER A 241 -6.65 -15.81 -14.64
N ASP A 242 -6.94 -15.71 -13.35
CA ASP A 242 -7.81 -14.66 -12.84
C ASP A 242 -7.16 -13.30 -13.12
N LYS A 243 -7.71 -12.59 -14.10
CA LYS A 243 -7.18 -11.30 -14.52
C LYS A 243 -7.86 -10.20 -13.73
N ILE A 244 -7.09 -9.27 -13.13
CA ILE A 244 -7.66 -8.09 -12.43
C ILE A 244 -8.49 -7.24 -13.40
N PHE A 245 -8.15 -7.18 -14.67
CA PHE A 245 -8.76 -6.28 -15.64
C PHE A 245 -9.31 -7.00 -16.89
N GLY A 246 -9.63 -8.28 -16.78
CA GLY A 246 -10.18 -9.05 -17.92
C GLY A 246 -11.66 -8.77 -18.15
N ARG A 247 -12.05 -8.51 -19.40
CA ARG A 247 -13.44 -8.28 -19.86
C ARG A 247 -14.33 -9.52 -19.90
N GLU A 248 -13.91 -10.68 -19.47
CA GLU A 248 -14.75 -11.88 -19.51
C GLU A 248 -15.77 -11.89 -18.35
N SER A 249 -16.80 -11.08 -18.49
CA SER A 249 -17.89 -10.89 -17.54
C SER A 249 -18.87 -12.05 -17.40
N SER A 250 -18.66 -13.17 -18.08
CA SER A 250 -19.62 -14.30 -18.06
C SER A 250 -19.34 -15.35 -17.00
N ARG A 251 -18.25 -15.26 -16.26
CA ARG A 251 -17.90 -16.20 -15.20
C ARG A 251 -18.16 -15.60 -13.82
N ARG A 252 -18.74 -16.39 -12.94
CA ARG A 252 -18.95 -16.04 -11.52
C ARG A 252 -17.66 -16.03 -10.69
N GLU A 253 -16.51 -16.21 -11.32
CA GLU A 253 -15.18 -16.31 -10.76
C GLU A 253 -14.26 -15.26 -11.40
N GLY A 254 -13.33 -14.72 -10.64
CA GLY A 254 -12.48 -13.61 -11.03
C GLY A 254 -13.02 -12.26 -10.58
N ILE A 255 -12.69 -11.20 -11.32
CA ILE A 255 -13.18 -9.86 -11.01
C ILE A 255 -14.67 -9.77 -11.34
N ILE A 256 -15.45 -9.51 -10.30
CA ILE A 256 -16.89 -9.34 -10.42
C ILE A 256 -17.24 -7.88 -10.66
N ASN A 257 -16.50 -6.98 -10.02
CA ASN A 257 -16.75 -5.54 -10.09
C ASN A 257 -15.45 -4.73 -9.91
N SER A 258 -15.34 -3.64 -10.65
CA SER A 258 -14.22 -2.70 -10.56
C SER A 258 -14.74 -1.29 -10.88
N ASP A 259 -14.72 -0.42 -9.89
CA ASP A 259 -15.19 0.97 -10.00
C ASP A 259 -14.17 1.95 -9.41
N ILE A 260 -14.01 3.08 -10.08
CA ILE A 260 -13.28 4.25 -9.56
C ILE A 260 -14.19 5.45 -9.66
N LEU A 261 -14.62 5.98 -8.52
CA LEU A 261 -15.57 7.09 -8.44
C LEU A 261 -14.96 8.25 -7.67
N LYS A 262 -15.03 9.45 -8.24
CA LYS A 262 -14.67 10.67 -7.53
C LYS A 262 -15.67 10.94 -6.42
N ILE A 263 -15.19 10.99 -5.17
CA ILE A 263 -16.06 11.15 -3.99
C ILE A 263 -15.87 12.47 -3.27
N GLY A 264 -14.81 13.21 -3.54
CA GLY A 264 -14.60 14.47 -2.86
C GLY A 264 -13.25 15.11 -3.13
N LYS A 265 -12.93 16.04 -2.24
CA LYS A 265 -11.72 16.86 -2.32
C LYS A 265 -11.28 17.26 -0.91
N ILE A 266 -10.02 17.02 -0.60
CA ILE A 266 -9.42 17.47 0.64
C ILE A 266 -8.68 18.79 0.39
N LYS A 267 -9.02 19.83 1.15
CA LYS A 267 -8.31 21.09 1.12
C LYS A 267 -6.96 20.94 1.83
N ALA A 268 -5.87 21.16 1.12
CA ALA A 268 -4.53 21.23 1.67
C ALA A 268 -3.97 22.64 1.59
N LYS A 269 -2.86 22.92 2.30
CA LYS A 269 -2.30 24.29 2.37
C LYS A 269 -1.93 24.87 1.00
N GLU A 270 -1.40 24.04 0.11
CA GLU A 270 -0.88 24.50 -1.19
C GLU A 270 -1.77 24.08 -2.36
N THR A 271 -2.33 22.88 -2.31
CA THR A 271 -3.15 22.32 -3.41
C THR A 271 -4.24 21.45 -2.84
N ASP A 272 -5.41 21.49 -3.46
CA ASP A 272 -6.49 20.59 -3.13
C ASP A 272 -6.19 19.18 -3.69
N ILE A 273 -6.55 18.16 -2.92
CA ILE A 273 -6.37 16.75 -3.30
C ILE A 273 -7.71 16.21 -3.73
N ASN A 274 -7.88 15.90 -5.02
CA ASN A 274 -9.05 15.17 -5.50
C ASN A 274 -8.95 13.71 -5.06
N ILE A 275 -10.03 13.18 -4.49
CA ILE A 275 -10.11 11.84 -3.92
C ILE A 275 -11.11 11.01 -4.69
N TYR A 276 -10.69 9.80 -4.99
CA TYR A 276 -11.50 8.79 -5.65
C TYR A 276 -11.61 7.56 -4.76
N ASN A 277 -12.78 6.94 -4.74
CA ASN A 277 -12.98 5.62 -4.15
C ASN A 277 -12.67 4.56 -5.21
N LEU A 278 -11.71 3.71 -4.93
CA LEU A 278 -11.41 2.52 -5.72
C LEU A 278 -12.10 1.33 -5.05
N HIS A 279 -12.95 0.65 -5.78
CA HIS A 279 -13.55 -0.60 -5.35
C HIS A 279 -13.21 -1.69 -6.33
N LEU A 280 -12.68 -2.79 -5.82
CA LEU A 280 -12.37 -3.99 -6.58
C LEU A 280 -12.99 -5.19 -5.85
N GLN A 281 -13.72 -6.02 -6.58
CA GLN A 281 -14.33 -7.22 -6.01
C GLN A 281 -13.92 -8.45 -6.83
N VAL A 282 -13.36 -9.43 -6.13
CA VAL A 282 -12.89 -10.69 -6.70
C VAL A 282 -13.64 -11.85 -6.06
N SER A 283 -14.09 -12.78 -6.86
CA SER A 283 -14.73 -14.03 -6.40
C SER A 283 -13.85 -15.22 -6.72
N LEU A 284 -13.63 -16.05 -5.72
CA LEU A 284 -12.82 -17.26 -5.78
C LEU A 284 -13.70 -18.47 -5.45
N SER A 285 -13.59 -19.54 -6.22
CA SER A 285 -14.26 -20.82 -5.93
C SER A 285 -13.24 -21.81 -5.37
N LEU A 286 -13.53 -22.30 -4.19
CA LEU A 286 -12.77 -23.35 -3.52
C LEU A 286 -13.58 -24.66 -3.53
N VAL A 287 -12.93 -25.76 -3.85
CA VAL A 287 -13.53 -27.10 -3.83
C VAL A 287 -12.87 -27.90 -2.72
N ASN A 288 -13.67 -28.59 -1.92
CA ASN A 288 -13.15 -29.49 -0.89
C ASN A 288 -12.48 -30.69 -1.57
N ASN A 289 -11.21 -30.98 -1.23
CA ASN A 289 -10.47 -32.12 -1.79
C ASN A 289 -11.09 -33.47 -1.40
N ASP A 290 -11.76 -33.53 -0.25
CA ASP A 290 -12.39 -34.74 0.25
C ASP A 290 -13.81 -34.93 -0.31
N ASP A 291 -14.46 -33.89 -0.82
CA ASP A 291 -15.81 -33.90 -1.37
C ASP A 291 -16.00 -32.84 -2.43
N GLU A 292 -15.80 -33.20 -3.68
CA GLU A 292 -15.92 -32.31 -4.84
C GLU A 292 -17.31 -31.66 -5.00
N SER A 293 -18.33 -32.22 -4.34
CA SER A 293 -19.67 -31.63 -4.34
C SER A 293 -19.77 -30.37 -3.49
N GLN A 294 -18.84 -30.19 -2.55
CA GLN A 294 -18.79 -29.03 -1.66
C GLN A 294 -17.96 -27.89 -2.28
N LYS A 295 -18.64 -27.05 -3.04
CA LYS A 295 -18.07 -25.84 -3.59
C LYS A 295 -18.32 -24.66 -2.66
N LYS A 296 -17.24 -23.98 -2.23
CA LYS A 296 -17.31 -22.76 -1.43
C LYS A 296 -16.90 -21.56 -2.27
N ILE A 297 -17.76 -20.56 -2.36
CA ILE A 297 -17.46 -19.30 -3.04
C ILE A 297 -17.00 -18.28 -1.98
N VAL A 298 -15.82 -17.73 -2.16
CA VAL A 298 -15.28 -16.67 -1.33
C VAL A 298 -15.20 -15.39 -2.17
N THR A 299 -15.89 -14.35 -1.73
CA THR A 299 -15.80 -13.03 -2.34
C THR A 299 -14.97 -12.11 -1.46
N VAL A 300 -13.99 -11.49 -2.07
CA VAL A 300 -13.10 -10.54 -1.42
C VAL A 300 -13.29 -9.17 -2.06
N SER A 301 -13.50 -8.16 -1.24
CA SER A 301 -13.59 -6.77 -1.67
C SER A 301 -12.39 -5.99 -1.16
N LEU A 302 -11.69 -5.32 -2.07
CA LEU A 302 -10.78 -4.25 -1.74
C LEU A 302 -11.59 -2.95 -1.73
N GLY A 303 -11.62 -2.31 -0.57
CA GLY A 303 -12.44 -1.13 -0.36
C GLY A 303 -13.93 -1.43 -0.15
N ASN A 304 -14.70 -0.39 0.04
CA ASN A 304 -16.14 -0.39 0.25
C ASN A 304 -16.81 0.45 -0.85
N LEU A 305 -17.94 -0.02 -1.37
CA LEU A 305 -18.73 0.70 -2.40
C LEU A 305 -19.39 2.00 -1.91
N ASN A 306 -19.19 2.38 -0.67
CA ASN A 306 -19.80 3.60 -0.16
C ASN A 306 -19.22 4.84 -0.84
N THR A 307 -20.05 5.54 -1.61
CA THR A 307 -19.71 6.72 -2.40
C THR A 307 -19.99 8.04 -1.68
N THR A 308 -20.38 8.01 -0.41
CA THR A 308 -20.53 9.25 0.38
C THR A 308 -19.21 10.03 0.37
N GLY A 309 -19.32 11.35 0.35
CA GLY A 309 -18.16 12.26 0.35
C GLY A 309 -17.26 12.09 1.59
N ILE A 310 -16.16 12.82 1.57
CA ILE A 310 -15.16 12.87 2.64
C ILE A 310 -15.37 14.14 3.45
#